data_b8638253cb1e5abb6e359fd8690e725d
#
_entry.id   b8638253cb1e5abb6e359fd8690e725d
#
_cell.length_a   1.000
_cell.length_b   1.000
_cell.length_c   1.000
_cell.angle_alpha   90.00
_cell.angle_beta   90.00
_cell.angle_gamma   90.00
#
_symmetry.space_group_name_H-M   'P 1'
#
loop_
_entity.id
_entity.type
_entity.pdbx_description
1 polymer ?
#
loop_
_entity_poly.entity_id
_entity_poly.type
_entity_poly.pdbx_seq_one_letter_code
_entity_poly.pdbx_strand_id
1 'polypeptide(L)'
;MVECLELDGSVGEGGGQVLRVALALSAILNKPLHIYNIRKKRDNPGLRNQHLTAVRAVQAVCGGVVRGGVVGSTELYFQPGPIKAEVLKLDTGTAGSTMLVLQSLLPVLCYAPRETSFQVKGGTNNPNAPSYEYFEHVFIPTVRRMGLNAGLRLVRRGFYPRGGGVVEGYCRPVEKFTALNLTSRPEVVEVFGKAYTCRLPPHVAERMASSCEKVLKAGGLNARIEREVLADGDASCALDPGAGICVVARCGEGVLLGVDKLGERGLPAERVGEAAAQMLLEELSRNAPVDKHLGDMLVIYASLAEGRTVYEVTSLTSHTVTSIEVCELLTGCKASYHGEVGGRGRVTVDGIGFFNDKI
;
A
#
# COMPACT_ATOMS: atom_id res chain seq x y z
N MET A 1 -18.58 29.63 -2.12
CA MET A 1 -18.92 28.18 -2.07
C MET A 1 -17.61 27.42 -2.27
N VAL A 2 -17.30 26.43 -1.44
CA VAL A 2 -16.12 25.57 -1.64
C VAL A 2 -16.41 24.71 -2.87
N GLU A 3 -15.49 24.69 -3.83
CA GLU A 3 -15.59 23.89 -5.05
C GLU A 3 -15.60 22.40 -4.69
N CYS A 4 -16.60 21.66 -5.19
CA CYS A 4 -16.68 20.21 -5.02
C CYS A 4 -15.78 19.51 -6.04
N LEU A 5 -14.96 18.57 -5.58
CA LEU A 5 -14.16 17.73 -6.46
C LEU A 5 -15.06 16.66 -7.09
N GLU A 6 -15.26 16.71 -8.40
CA GLU A 6 -16.04 15.73 -9.16
C GLU A 6 -15.11 14.67 -9.77
N LEU A 7 -15.40 13.39 -9.53
CA LEU A 7 -14.58 12.30 -10.01
C LEU A 7 -15.41 11.13 -10.56
N ASP A 8 -15.16 10.78 -11.81
CA ASP A 8 -15.66 9.51 -12.36
C ASP A 8 -14.83 8.34 -11.84
N GLY A 9 -15.41 7.52 -10.97
CA GLY A 9 -14.75 6.32 -10.39
C GLY A 9 -14.44 5.22 -11.40
N SER A 10 -14.79 5.39 -12.69
CA SER A 10 -14.40 4.50 -13.77
C SER A 10 -13.12 4.92 -14.49
N VAL A 11 -12.48 6.02 -14.08
CA VAL A 11 -11.18 6.49 -14.60
C VAL A 11 -10.12 5.39 -14.50
N GLY A 12 -9.28 5.29 -15.52
CA GLY A 12 -8.25 4.28 -15.61
C GLY A 12 -8.83 2.86 -15.56
N GLU A 13 -8.36 2.03 -14.65
CA GLU A 13 -8.91 0.67 -14.46
C GLU A 13 -10.20 0.62 -13.62
N GLY A 14 -10.67 1.75 -13.11
CA GLY A 14 -11.92 1.84 -12.35
C GLY A 14 -11.94 1.00 -11.07
N GLY A 15 -10.80 0.83 -10.41
CA GLY A 15 -10.63 0.03 -9.21
C GLY A 15 -10.88 0.79 -7.90
N GLY A 16 -10.67 0.11 -6.76
CA GLY A 16 -10.78 0.72 -5.44
C GLY A 16 -9.69 1.76 -5.13
N GLN A 17 -8.64 1.83 -5.93
CA GLN A 17 -7.55 2.79 -5.78
C GLN A 17 -8.02 4.23 -6.01
N VAL A 18 -8.83 4.45 -7.06
CA VAL A 18 -9.43 5.76 -7.35
C VAL A 18 -10.10 6.34 -6.10
N LEU A 19 -10.93 5.52 -5.45
CA LEU A 19 -11.62 5.91 -4.22
C LEU A 19 -10.64 6.23 -3.07
N ARG A 20 -9.62 5.38 -2.85
CA ARG A 20 -8.67 5.54 -1.75
C ARG A 20 -7.85 6.82 -1.87
N VAL A 21 -7.33 7.09 -3.05
CA VAL A 21 -6.55 8.31 -3.34
C VAL A 21 -7.43 9.54 -3.23
N ALA A 22 -8.64 9.50 -3.83
CA ALA A 22 -9.55 10.65 -3.81
C ALA A 22 -10.04 11.01 -2.41
N LEU A 23 -10.38 10.02 -1.57
CA LEU A 23 -10.78 10.26 -0.18
C LEU A 23 -9.65 10.92 0.63
N ALA A 24 -8.42 10.40 0.48
CA ALA A 24 -7.27 10.96 1.19
C ALA A 24 -7.02 12.41 0.76
N LEU A 25 -6.99 12.69 -0.55
CA LEU A 25 -6.78 14.04 -1.06
C LEU A 25 -7.91 15.00 -0.69
N SER A 26 -9.17 14.56 -0.74
CA SER A 26 -10.31 15.36 -0.29
C SER A 26 -10.16 15.80 1.17
N ALA A 27 -9.78 14.86 2.06
CA ALA A 27 -9.57 15.15 3.47
C ALA A 27 -8.38 16.11 3.69
N ILE A 28 -7.25 15.90 2.99
CA ILE A 28 -6.04 16.73 3.11
C ILE A 28 -6.31 18.14 2.61
N LEU A 29 -6.92 18.29 1.43
CA LEU A 29 -7.25 19.56 0.81
C LEU A 29 -8.46 20.26 1.44
N ASN A 30 -9.16 19.57 2.34
CA ASN A 30 -10.44 20.01 2.95
C ASN A 30 -11.47 20.46 1.90
N LYS A 31 -11.59 19.70 0.80
CA LYS A 31 -12.54 19.95 -0.29
C LYS A 31 -13.59 18.84 -0.33
N PRO A 32 -14.89 19.18 -0.52
CA PRO A 32 -15.93 18.18 -0.76
C PRO A 32 -15.59 17.32 -1.97
N LEU A 33 -15.99 16.06 -1.94
CA LEU A 33 -15.74 15.08 -3.00
C LEU A 33 -17.03 14.38 -3.37
N HIS A 34 -17.32 14.34 -4.67
CA HIS A 34 -18.35 13.50 -5.25
C HIS A 34 -17.72 12.50 -6.20
N ILE A 35 -17.89 11.22 -5.93
CA ILE A 35 -17.44 10.13 -6.80
C ILE A 35 -18.68 9.39 -7.31
N TYR A 36 -18.79 9.22 -8.62
CA TYR A 36 -19.81 8.43 -9.28
C TYR A 36 -19.19 7.31 -10.13
N ASN A 37 -19.97 6.37 -10.63
CA ASN A 37 -19.50 5.19 -11.37
C ASN A 37 -18.46 4.35 -10.60
N ILE A 38 -18.56 4.30 -9.28
CA ILE A 38 -17.58 3.57 -8.43
C ILE A 38 -17.51 2.12 -8.87
N ARG A 39 -16.31 1.69 -9.30
CA ARG A 39 -16.00 0.32 -9.72
C ARG A 39 -16.90 -0.22 -10.85
N LYS A 40 -17.37 0.65 -11.74
CA LYS A 40 -18.30 0.31 -12.85
C LYS A 40 -17.74 -0.78 -13.78
N LYS A 41 -16.43 -0.82 -13.96
CA LYS A 41 -15.72 -1.79 -14.83
C LYS A 41 -15.46 -3.15 -14.16
N ARG A 42 -15.90 -3.37 -12.93
CA ARG A 42 -15.68 -4.63 -12.19
C ARG A 42 -16.95 -5.51 -12.22
N ASP A 43 -16.79 -6.83 -12.16
CA ASP A 43 -17.90 -7.81 -12.13
C ASP A 43 -18.95 -7.49 -11.05
N ASN A 44 -18.49 -6.92 -9.97
CA ASN A 44 -19.32 -6.47 -8.87
C ASN A 44 -19.10 -4.95 -8.64
N PRO A 45 -19.82 -4.07 -9.32
CA PRO A 45 -19.73 -2.63 -9.17
C PRO A 45 -20.04 -2.13 -7.76
N GLY A 46 -19.67 -0.89 -7.48
CA GLY A 46 -19.96 -0.22 -6.22
C GLY A 46 -19.02 -0.58 -5.07
N LEU A 47 -19.28 0.01 -3.92
CA LEU A 47 -18.48 -0.14 -2.71
C LEU A 47 -18.54 -1.57 -2.15
N ARG A 48 -17.40 -2.05 -1.59
CA ARG A 48 -17.28 -3.29 -0.85
C ARG A 48 -16.82 -2.98 0.59
N ASN A 49 -16.89 -3.94 1.49
CA ASN A 49 -16.54 -3.75 2.90
C ASN A 49 -15.18 -3.08 3.11
N GLN A 50 -14.14 -3.50 2.39
CA GLN A 50 -12.82 -2.87 2.48
C GLN A 50 -12.82 -1.40 2.02
N HIS A 51 -13.64 -1.04 1.02
CA HIS A 51 -13.78 0.34 0.56
C HIS A 51 -14.50 1.18 1.61
N LEU A 52 -15.56 0.64 2.21
CA LEU A 52 -16.27 1.29 3.31
C LEU A 52 -15.37 1.50 4.52
N THR A 53 -14.46 0.56 4.80
CA THR A 53 -13.50 0.73 5.90
C THR A 53 -12.55 1.88 5.61
N ALA A 54 -12.07 2.04 4.37
CA ALA A 54 -11.26 3.19 3.97
C ALA A 54 -12.04 4.52 4.12
N VAL A 55 -13.30 4.54 3.66
CA VAL A 55 -14.20 5.71 3.85
C VAL A 55 -14.35 6.05 5.33
N ARG A 56 -14.68 5.06 6.18
CA ARG A 56 -14.86 5.23 7.61
C ARG A 56 -13.57 5.66 8.31
N ALA A 57 -12.42 5.13 7.87
CA ALA A 57 -11.11 5.49 8.41
C ALA A 57 -10.80 6.97 8.20
N VAL A 58 -10.96 7.45 6.97
CA VAL A 58 -10.74 8.87 6.64
C VAL A 58 -11.78 9.75 7.32
N GLN A 59 -13.06 9.33 7.32
CA GLN A 59 -14.14 10.03 8.03
C GLN A 59 -13.85 10.17 9.53
N ALA A 60 -13.35 9.11 10.19
CA ALA A 60 -13.05 9.14 11.62
C ALA A 60 -11.95 10.15 11.95
N VAL A 61 -10.97 10.32 11.08
CA VAL A 61 -9.86 11.28 11.28
C VAL A 61 -10.32 12.74 11.15
N CYS A 62 -11.21 13.03 10.19
CA CYS A 62 -11.62 14.42 9.93
C CYS A 62 -13.03 14.76 10.43
N GLY A 63 -13.79 13.81 10.99
CA GLY A 63 -15.15 14.06 11.48
C GLY A 63 -16.12 14.46 10.38
N GLY A 64 -15.84 14.04 9.13
CA GLY A 64 -16.60 14.43 7.94
C GLY A 64 -17.97 13.77 7.81
N VAL A 65 -18.77 14.23 6.85
CA VAL A 65 -20.09 13.69 6.51
C VAL A 65 -19.99 12.86 5.24
N VAL A 66 -20.54 11.65 5.26
CA VAL A 66 -20.60 10.74 4.11
C VAL A 66 -22.04 10.48 3.74
N ARG A 67 -22.35 10.54 2.44
CA ARG A 67 -23.61 10.07 1.84
C ARG A 67 -23.27 9.01 0.80
N GLY A 68 -24.10 7.98 0.67
CA GLY A 68 -23.83 6.85 -0.23
C GLY A 68 -22.79 5.84 0.32
N GLY A 69 -22.38 5.95 1.59
CA GLY A 69 -21.42 5.06 2.25
C GLY A 69 -22.03 3.70 2.63
N VAL A 70 -22.59 2.96 1.68
CA VAL A 70 -23.18 1.63 1.87
C VAL A 70 -22.63 0.64 0.84
N VAL A 71 -22.65 -0.66 1.18
CA VAL A 71 -22.20 -1.72 0.25
C VAL A 71 -23.02 -1.67 -1.02
N GLY A 72 -22.36 -1.78 -2.17
CA GLY A 72 -22.98 -1.75 -3.49
C GLY A 72 -23.24 -0.35 -4.04
N SER A 73 -23.09 0.72 -3.24
CA SER A 73 -23.26 2.08 -3.76
C SER A 73 -22.24 2.37 -4.86
N THR A 74 -22.72 2.87 -5.98
CA THR A 74 -21.89 3.32 -7.12
C THR A 74 -21.59 4.81 -7.07
N GLU A 75 -22.08 5.51 -6.03
CA GLU A 75 -21.93 6.94 -5.83
C GLU A 75 -21.65 7.23 -4.37
N LEU A 76 -20.77 8.21 -4.12
CA LEU A 76 -20.37 8.63 -2.79
C LEU A 76 -20.18 10.15 -2.76
N TYR A 77 -20.79 10.80 -1.78
CA TYR A 77 -20.47 12.17 -1.38
C TYR A 77 -19.73 12.16 -0.07
N PHE A 78 -18.61 12.86 -0.02
CA PHE A 78 -17.81 13.04 1.17
C PHE A 78 -17.52 14.51 1.40
N GLN A 79 -18.01 15.04 2.52
CA GLN A 79 -17.68 16.37 3.01
C GLN A 79 -16.69 16.22 4.16
N PRO A 80 -15.38 16.47 3.96
CA PRO A 80 -14.42 16.41 5.05
C PRO A 80 -14.65 17.51 6.07
N GLY A 81 -14.27 17.27 7.29
CA GLY A 81 -14.06 18.26 8.33
C GLY A 81 -12.55 18.41 8.65
N PRO A 82 -12.19 19.18 9.67
CA PRO A 82 -10.80 19.36 10.05
C PRO A 82 -10.17 18.04 10.51
N ILE A 83 -8.96 17.75 10.02
CA ILE A 83 -8.18 16.58 10.45
C ILE A 83 -7.85 16.71 11.93
N LYS A 84 -8.14 15.65 12.69
CA LYS A 84 -7.90 15.56 14.13
C LYS A 84 -6.87 14.50 14.44
N ALA A 85 -6.21 14.61 15.58
CA ALA A 85 -5.33 13.57 16.11
C ALA A 85 -6.07 12.83 17.22
N GLU A 86 -6.43 11.59 16.97
CA GLU A 86 -7.15 10.72 17.91
C GLU A 86 -6.56 9.31 17.87
N VAL A 87 -6.82 8.52 18.92
CA VAL A 87 -6.51 7.09 18.88
C VAL A 87 -7.58 6.40 18.03
N LEU A 88 -7.17 5.87 16.90
CA LEU A 88 -8.08 5.24 15.94
C LEU A 88 -8.15 3.74 16.15
N LYS A 89 -9.35 3.19 16.25
CA LYS A 89 -9.60 1.75 16.22
C LYS A 89 -10.54 1.41 15.08
N LEU A 90 -10.01 0.72 14.08
CA LEU A 90 -10.70 0.42 12.83
C LEU A 90 -10.83 -1.10 12.68
N ASP A 91 -11.99 -1.57 12.22
CA ASP A 91 -12.25 -2.99 11.93
C ASP A 91 -12.89 -3.12 10.55
N THR A 92 -12.31 -3.92 9.67
CA THR A 92 -12.89 -4.19 8.34
C THR A 92 -14.13 -5.07 8.42
N GLY A 93 -14.37 -5.72 9.57
CA GLY A 93 -15.46 -6.66 9.79
C GLY A 93 -15.36 -7.97 8.98
N THR A 94 -14.31 -8.10 8.19
CA THR A 94 -14.03 -9.21 7.27
C THR A 94 -12.53 -9.43 7.15
N ALA A 95 -12.10 -10.27 6.21
CA ALA A 95 -10.69 -10.36 5.81
C ALA A 95 -10.23 -9.20 4.89
N GLY A 96 -10.93 -8.06 4.87
CA GLY A 96 -10.50 -6.89 4.09
C GLY A 96 -9.09 -6.43 4.46
N SER A 97 -8.29 -6.03 3.47
CA SER A 97 -6.88 -5.69 3.67
C SER A 97 -6.68 -4.47 4.56
N THR A 98 -5.97 -4.66 5.66
CA THR A 98 -5.53 -3.58 6.55
C THR A 98 -4.55 -2.63 5.85
N MET A 99 -3.71 -3.14 4.95
CA MET A 99 -2.75 -2.33 4.19
C MET A 99 -3.45 -1.40 3.20
N LEU A 100 -4.53 -1.83 2.55
CA LEU A 100 -5.32 -0.94 1.68
C LEU A 100 -6.06 0.14 2.47
N VAL A 101 -6.45 -0.12 3.72
CA VAL A 101 -6.97 0.92 4.62
C VAL A 101 -5.87 1.93 4.94
N LEU A 102 -4.67 1.45 5.28
CA LEU A 102 -3.52 2.31 5.59
C LEU A 102 -3.04 3.14 4.39
N GLN A 103 -3.20 2.67 3.15
CA GLN A 103 -2.94 3.48 1.95
C GLN A 103 -3.78 4.76 1.90
N SER A 104 -5.04 4.71 2.36
CA SER A 104 -5.88 5.90 2.44
C SER A 104 -5.62 6.73 3.68
N LEU A 105 -5.27 6.08 4.77
CA LEU A 105 -5.19 6.69 6.09
C LEU A 105 -3.87 7.43 6.32
N LEU A 106 -2.73 6.80 6.01
CA LEU A 106 -1.40 7.35 6.31
C LEU A 106 -1.17 8.75 5.72
N PRO A 107 -1.48 9.03 4.42
CA PRO A 107 -1.28 10.38 3.91
C PRO A 107 -2.12 11.43 4.65
N VAL A 108 -3.33 11.07 5.11
CA VAL A 108 -4.19 11.99 5.89
C VAL A 108 -3.61 12.25 7.28
N LEU A 109 -3.11 11.21 7.96
CA LEU A 109 -2.51 11.32 9.28
C LEU A 109 -1.24 12.19 9.29
N CYS A 110 -0.53 12.27 8.17
CA CYS A 110 0.61 13.17 8.02
C CYS A 110 0.23 14.65 8.17
N TYR A 111 -1.03 14.99 7.97
CA TYR A 111 -1.56 16.36 8.12
C TYR A 111 -2.41 16.54 9.39
N ALA A 112 -2.27 15.64 10.34
CA ALA A 112 -2.86 15.81 11.67
C ALA A 112 -2.10 16.88 12.50
N PRO A 113 -2.71 17.49 13.53
CA PRO A 113 -2.05 18.50 14.37
C PRO A 113 -1.00 17.91 15.33
N ARG A 114 -1.00 16.60 15.56
CA ARG A 114 -0.07 15.88 16.45
C ARG A 114 -0.01 14.40 16.10
N GLU A 115 0.90 13.66 16.73
CA GLU A 115 1.01 12.20 16.58
C GLU A 115 -0.33 11.51 16.81
N THR A 116 -0.67 10.59 15.91
CA THR A 116 -1.87 9.75 15.95
C THR A 116 -1.46 8.30 16.03
N SER A 117 -2.01 7.57 17.01
CA SER A 117 -1.87 6.12 17.12
C SER A 117 -3.10 5.44 16.53
N PHE A 118 -2.89 4.29 15.91
CA PHE A 118 -3.99 3.54 15.30
C PHE A 118 -3.85 2.03 15.47
N GLN A 119 -5.00 1.36 15.45
CA GLN A 119 -5.12 -0.09 15.35
C GLN A 119 -6.10 -0.39 14.21
N VAL A 120 -5.68 -1.22 13.26
CA VAL A 120 -6.52 -1.69 12.15
C VAL A 120 -6.64 -3.20 12.22
N LYS A 121 -7.89 -3.68 12.28
CA LYS A 121 -8.21 -5.10 12.31
C LYS A 121 -8.77 -5.55 10.96
N GLY A 122 -8.29 -6.70 10.45
CA GLY A 122 -8.70 -7.24 9.14
C GLY A 122 -7.77 -8.34 8.64
N GLY A 123 -7.59 -8.41 7.34
CA GLY A 123 -6.57 -9.23 6.69
C GLY A 123 -5.23 -8.49 6.65
N THR A 124 -4.14 -9.14 7.05
CA THR A 124 -2.80 -8.54 7.00
C THR A 124 -2.01 -8.96 5.76
N ASN A 125 -2.41 -10.07 5.16
CA ASN A 125 -1.78 -10.67 4.01
C ASN A 125 -2.90 -11.21 3.11
N ASN A 126 -3.22 -10.46 2.05
CA ASN A 126 -4.38 -10.70 1.20
C ASN A 126 -3.97 -10.84 -0.27
N PRO A 127 -4.68 -11.65 -1.06
CA PRO A 127 -4.55 -11.61 -2.51
C PRO A 127 -4.84 -10.19 -3.05
N ASN A 128 -4.07 -9.75 -4.03
CA ASN A 128 -4.25 -8.46 -4.70
C ASN A 128 -4.14 -7.22 -3.77
N ALA A 129 -3.40 -7.34 -2.69
CA ALA A 129 -3.07 -6.24 -1.79
C ALA A 129 -1.65 -6.44 -1.27
N PRO A 130 -0.90 -5.37 -0.99
CA PRO A 130 0.41 -5.50 -0.36
C PRO A 130 0.31 -6.25 0.97
N SER A 131 1.30 -7.07 1.27
CA SER A 131 1.42 -7.70 2.59
C SER A 131 1.88 -6.70 3.64
N TYR A 132 1.69 -7.05 4.93
CA TYR A 132 2.27 -6.28 6.04
C TYR A 132 3.78 -6.12 5.86
N GLU A 133 4.48 -7.19 5.52
CA GLU A 133 5.94 -7.21 5.35
C GLU A 133 6.40 -6.26 4.23
N TYR A 134 5.66 -6.21 3.12
CA TYR A 134 5.95 -5.28 2.03
C TYR A 134 5.79 -3.82 2.50
N PHE A 135 4.74 -3.52 3.24
CA PHE A 135 4.54 -2.19 3.82
C PHE A 135 5.66 -1.80 4.78
N GLU A 136 6.04 -2.71 5.69
CA GLU A 136 7.06 -2.48 6.69
C GLU A 136 8.45 -2.30 6.09
N HIS A 137 8.81 -3.12 5.10
CA HIS A 137 10.19 -3.21 4.61
C HIS A 137 10.46 -2.46 3.29
N VAL A 138 9.41 -2.11 2.53
CA VAL A 138 9.57 -1.41 1.24
C VAL A 138 8.86 -0.06 1.25
N PHE A 139 7.55 -0.06 1.49
CA PHE A 139 6.73 1.16 1.37
C PHE A 139 7.10 2.21 2.42
N ILE A 140 7.00 1.90 3.71
CA ILE A 140 7.28 2.87 4.79
C ILE A 140 8.72 3.43 4.68
N PRO A 141 9.78 2.61 4.51
CA PRO A 141 11.15 3.13 4.38
C PRO A 141 11.33 4.05 3.17
N THR A 142 10.68 3.75 2.04
CA THR A 142 10.79 4.59 0.84
C THR A 142 10.08 5.92 1.02
N VAL A 143 8.83 5.93 1.52
CA VAL A 143 8.09 7.18 1.75
C VAL A 143 8.69 8.00 2.89
N ARG A 144 9.40 7.37 3.84
CA ARG A 144 10.17 8.09 4.88
C ARG A 144 11.22 9.00 4.28
N ARG A 145 11.79 8.69 3.13
CA ARG A 145 12.72 9.58 2.40
C ARG A 145 12.03 10.86 1.90
N MET A 146 10.71 10.86 1.79
CA MET A 146 9.91 12.04 1.46
C MET A 146 9.44 12.81 2.72
N GLY A 147 9.66 12.26 3.91
CA GLY A 147 9.30 12.88 5.18
C GLY A 147 8.28 12.11 6.02
N LEU A 148 7.73 10.99 5.53
CA LEU A 148 6.82 10.17 6.35
C LEU A 148 7.49 9.73 7.66
N ASN A 149 6.85 10.02 8.78
CA ASN A 149 7.26 9.52 10.09
C ASN A 149 6.17 8.62 10.67
N ALA A 150 6.18 7.38 10.24
CA ALA A 150 5.23 6.36 10.68
C ALA A 150 5.95 5.06 11.03
N GLY A 151 5.36 4.28 11.92
CA GLY A 151 5.78 2.93 12.26
C GLY A 151 4.60 1.99 12.38
N LEU A 152 4.81 0.74 12.03
CA LEU A 152 3.81 -0.33 12.08
C LEU A 152 4.31 -1.46 12.99
N ARG A 153 3.39 -2.17 13.61
CA ARG A 153 3.61 -3.39 14.36
C ARG A 153 2.54 -4.40 14.04
N LEU A 154 2.92 -5.58 13.57
CA LEU A 154 2.02 -6.71 13.44
C LEU A 154 1.78 -7.33 14.82
N VAL A 155 0.55 -7.26 15.29
CA VAL A 155 0.13 -7.85 16.58
C VAL A 155 -0.38 -9.26 16.37
N ARG A 156 -1.17 -9.44 15.32
CA ARG A 156 -1.71 -10.75 14.93
C ARG A 156 -1.87 -10.81 13.42
N ARG A 157 -1.50 -11.94 12.82
CA ARG A 157 -1.75 -12.20 11.41
C ARG A 157 -3.23 -12.40 11.12
N GLY A 158 -3.66 -12.09 9.92
CA GLY A 158 -5.03 -12.30 9.45
C GLY A 158 -5.07 -12.72 8.01
N PHE A 159 -5.73 -13.85 7.74
CA PHE A 159 -5.93 -14.42 6.41
C PHE A 159 -7.42 -14.55 6.08
N TYR A 160 -7.72 -14.72 4.82
CA TYR A 160 -9.07 -15.10 4.38
C TYR A 160 -9.44 -16.50 4.93
N PRO A 161 -10.71 -16.78 5.31
CA PRO A 161 -11.89 -15.91 5.11
C PRO A 161 -12.20 -14.95 6.28
N ARG A 162 -11.80 -15.23 7.54
CA ARG A 162 -12.23 -14.45 8.71
C ARG A 162 -11.42 -13.18 8.94
N GLY A 163 -10.19 -13.13 8.46
CA GLY A 163 -9.29 -12.03 8.76
C GLY A 163 -8.87 -12.00 10.21
N GLY A 164 -9.36 -11.03 10.95
CA GLY A 164 -9.12 -10.89 12.39
C GLY A 164 -7.68 -10.60 12.77
N GLY A 165 -6.80 -10.34 11.80
CA GLY A 165 -5.46 -9.83 12.03
C GLY A 165 -5.49 -8.43 12.62
N VAL A 166 -4.43 -8.04 13.28
CA VAL A 166 -4.32 -6.75 13.96
C VAL A 166 -2.97 -6.12 13.66
N VAL A 167 -3.03 -4.92 13.10
CA VAL A 167 -1.86 -4.06 12.88
C VAL A 167 -2.04 -2.80 13.72
N GLU A 168 -1.04 -2.48 14.51
CA GLU A 168 -0.94 -1.23 15.25
C GLU A 168 0.13 -0.34 14.62
N GLY A 169 0.01 0.94 14.86
CA GLY A 169 1.02 1.87 14.41
C GLY A 169 0.79 3.28 14.92
N TYR A 170 1.70 4.13 14.51
CA TYR A 170 1.63 5.57 14.74
C TYR A 170 2.00 6.32 13.47
N CYS A 171 1.54 7.54 13.36
CA CYS A 171 1.97 8.49 12.36
C CYS A 171 2.16 9.86 13.04
N ARG A 172 3.35 10.43 12.84
CA ARG A 172 3.65 11.81 13.25
C ARG A 172 3.33 12.75 12.08
N PRO A 173 2.83 13.94 12.40
CA PRO A 173 2.60 14.92 11.35
C PRO A 173 3.91 15.33 10.69
N VAL A 174 3.79 15.75 9.43
CA VAL A 174 4.86 16.36 8.68
C VAL A 174 4.49 17.80 8.36
N GLU A 175 5.48 18.66 8.32
CA GLU A 175 5.28 20.04 7.88
C GLU A 175 4.91 20.07 6.39
N LYS A 176 5.70 19.36 5.59
CA LYS A 176 5.48 19.13 4.15
C LYS A 176 6.25 17.88 3.71
N PHE A 177 5.83 17.28 2.63
CA PHE A 177 6.62 16.26 1.97
C PHE A 177 7.69 16.89 1.07
N THR A 178 8.83 16.23 0.93
CA THR A 178 9.92 16.59 0.03
C THR A 178 9.94 15.72 -1.20
N ALA A 179 10.35 16.28 -2.32
CA ALA A 179 10.49 15.54 -3.57
C ALA A 179 11.52 14.41 -3.46
N LEU A 180 11.30 13.34 -4.20
CA LEU A 180 12.14 12.15 -4.23
C LEU A 180 12.72 11.98 -5.65
N ASN A 181 14.02 11.72 -5.74
CA ASN A 181 14.67 11.36 -7.01
C ASN A 181 15.21 9.93 -6.93
N LEU A 182 14.62 9.03 -7.72
CA LEU A 182 14.99 7.63 -7.83
C LEU A 182 15.03 7.23 -9.31
N THR A 183 16.10 7.57 -10.01
CA THR A 183 16.25 7.32 -11.45
C THR A 183 17.27 6.25 -11.80
N SER A 184 18.03 5.77 -10.83
CA SER A 184 18.98 4.68 -11.00
C SER A 184 18.86 3.68 -9.87
N ARG A 185 19.05 2.39 -10.17
CA ARG A 185 19.13 1.32 -9.17
C ARG A 185 20.59 0.97 -8.95
N PRO A 186 21.13 1.28 -7.76
CA PRO A 186 22.46 0.82 -7.38
C PRO A 186 22.54 -0.72 -7.24
N GLU A 187 23.73 -1.25 -7.10
CA GLU A 187 23.95 -2.68 -6.88
C GLU A 187 23.18 -3.21 -5.66
N VAL A 188 22.78 -4.48 -5.74
CA VAL A 188 22.12 -5.17 -4.63
C VAL A 188 23.17 -5.43 -3.54
N VAL A 189 22.90 -4.94 -2.33
CA VAL A 189 23.75 -5.08 -1.16
C VAL A 189 23.33 -6.28 -0.31
N GLU A 190 22.02 -6.49 -0.21
CA GLU A 190 21.43 -7.53 0.63
C GLU A 190 20.10 -8.00 0.06
N VAL A 191 19.83 -9.29 0.18
CA VAL A 191 18.47 -9.84 -0.04
C VAL A 191 18.02 -10.51 1.25
N PHE A 192 16.88 -10.07 1.76
CA PHE A 192 16.29 -10.60 2.97
C PHE A 192 14.79 -10.80 2.81
N GLY A 193 14.18 -11.51 3.73
CA GLY A 193 12.73 -11.71 3.68
C GLY A 193 12.22 -12.54 4.84
N LYS A 194 10.93 -12.85 4.77
CA LYS A 194 10.24 -13.67 5.77
C LYS A 194 9.27 -14.64 5.09
N ALA A 195 9.45 -15.92 5.35
CA ALA A 195 8.46 -16.96 5.07
C ALA A 195 7.68 -17.23 6.35
N TYR A 196 6.37 -17.10 6.30
CA TYR A 196 5.49 -17.20 7.48
C TYR A 196 4.38 -18.21 7.27
N THR A 197 4.02 -18.88 8.37
CA THR A 197 2.90 -19.83 8.43
C THR A 197 2.11 -19.64 9.72
N CYS A 198 0.80 -19.82 9.61
CA CYS A 198 -0.10 -19.92 10.75
C CYS A 198 -0.93 -21.19 10.63
N ARG A 199 -1.05 -21.97 11.73
CA ARG A 199 -1.86 -23.22 11.80
C ARG A 199 -1.50 -24.22 10.70
N LEU A 200 -0.27 -24.24 10.26
CA LEU A 200 0.28 -25.17 9.27
C LEU A 200 1.54 -25.83 9.84
N PRO A 201 1.93 -27.02 9.32
CA PRO A 201 3.12 -27.70 9.78
C PRO A 201 4.39 -26.83 9.59
N PRO A 202 5.36 -26.86 10.54
CA PRO A 202 6.58 -26.02 10.49
C PRO A 202 7.37 -26.16 9.20
N HIS A 203 7.42 -27.35 8.61
CA HIS A 203 8.15 -27.61 7.37
C HIS A 203 7.62 -26.81 6.17
N VAL A 204 6.40 -26.22 6.23
CA VAL A 204 5.86 -25.40 5.15
C VAL A 204 6.67 -24.10 4.99
N ALA A 205 6.95 -23.38 6.09
CA ALA A 205 7.80 -22.20 6.06
C ALA A 205 9.22 -22.54 5.63
N GLU A 206 9.79 -23.64 6.14
CA GLU A 206 11.14 -24.08 5.81
C GLU A 206 11.29 -24.39 4.32
N ARG A 207 10.38 -25.19 3.74
CA ARG A 207 10.42 -25.55 2.33
C ARG A 207 10.25 -24.33 1.42
N MET A 208 9.40 -23.40 1.80
CA MET A 208 9.16 -22.14 1.09
C MET A 208 10.42 -21.26 1.08
N ALA A 209 11.02 -21.06 2.26
CA ALA A 209 12.23 -20.27 2.39
C ALA A 209 13.43 -20.90 1.67
N SER A 210 13.67 -22.21 1.88
CA SER A 210 14.80 -22.93 1.27
C SER A 210 14.72 -22.95 -0.26
N SER A 211 13.52 -23.13 -0.84
CA SER A 211 13.36 -23.09 -2.30
C SER A 211 13.59 -21.69 -2.86
N CYS A 212 13.14 -20.64 -2.15
CA CYS A 212 13.40 -19.26 -2.52
C CYS A 212 14.89 -18.95 -2.51
N GLU A 213 15.59 -19.27 -1.40
CA GLU A 213 17.04 -19.07 -1.26
C GLU A 213 17.83 -19.82 -2.36
N LYS A 214 17.41 -21.04 -2.69
CA LYS A 214 18.04 -21.83 -3.75
C LYS A 214 17.94 -21.16 -5.12
N VAL A 215 16.75 -20.65 -5.49
CA VAL A 215 16.54 -19.98 -6.78
C VAL A 215 17.31 -18.66 -6.84
N LEU A 216 17.28 -17.87 -5.76
CA LEU A 216 18.03 -16.61 -5.68
C LEU A 216 19.53 -16.85 -5.78
N LYS A 217 20.06 -17.89 -5.12
CA LYS A 217 21.46 -18.28 -5.21
C LYS A 217 21.87 -18.69 -6.62
N ALA A 218 21.02 -19.43 -7.33
CA ALA A 218 21.24 -19.74 -8.73
C ALA A 218 21.25 -18.50 -9.62
N GLY A 219 20.50 -17.46 -9.25
CA GLY A 219 20.52 -16.12 -9.88
C GLY A 219 21.67 -15.21 -9.40
N GLY A 220 22.63 -15.73 -8.63
CA GLY A 220 23.79 -14.97 -8.15
C GLY A 220 23.55 -14.12 -6.89
N LEU A 221 22.43 -14.30 -6.21
CA LEU A 221 22.06 -13.53 -5.02
C LEU A 221 22.02 -14.44 -3.77
N ASN A 222 22.73 -14.04 -2.72
CA ASN A 222 22.57 -14.68 -1.41
C ASN A 222 21.43 -14.00 -0.65
N ALA A 223 20.46 -14.78 -0.20
CA ALA A 223 19.32 -14.30 0.55
C ALA A 223 19.27 -14.88 1.95
N ARG A 224 18.78 -14.10 2.91
CA ARG A 224 18.46 -14.54 4.27
C ARG A 224 16.96 -14.45 4.48
N ILE A 225 16.27 -15.58 4.44
CA ILE A 225 14.81 -15.64 4.64
C ILE A 225 14.52 -16.14 6.06
N GLU A 226 13.91 -15.31 6.89
CA GLU A 226 13.44 -15.69 8.23
C GLU A 226 12.27 -16.68 8.12
N ARG A 227 12.21 -17.68 8.99
CA ARG A 227 11.11 -18.65 9.08
C ARG A 227 10.26 -18.34 10.30
N GLU A 228 9.06 -17.82 10.09
CA GLU A 228 8.09 -17.58 11.15
C GLU A 228 7.03 -18.66 11.14
N VAL A 229 6.94 -19.42 12.21
CA VAL A 229 5.96 -20.50 12.38
C VAL A 229 5.10 -20.19 13.58
N LEU A 230 3.83 -19.92 13.36
CA LEU A 230 2.86 -19.60 14.41
C LEU A 230 1.88 -20.76 14.56
N ALA A 231 1.90 -21.38 15.73
CA ALA A 231 1.01 -22.47 16.07
C ALA A 231 -0.32 -21.98 16.67
N ASP A 232 -1.26 -22.90 16.79
CA ASP A 232 -2.50 -22.64 17.53
C ASP A 232 -2.17 -22.37 19.00
N GLY A 233 -2.69 -21.26 19.53
CA GLY A 233 -2.38 -20.77 20.87
C GLY A 233 -1.40 -19.60 20.92
N ASP A 234 -0.59 -19.36 19.87
CA ASP A 234 0.23 -18.16 19.78
C ASP A 234 -0.67 -16.91 19.62
N ALA A 235 -0.42 -15.89 20.43
CA ALA A 235 -1.20 -14.65 20.41
C ALA A 235 -1.18 -13.93 19.05
N SER A 236 -0.08 -14.08 18.31
CA SER A 236 0.13 -13.50 16.97
C SER A 236 -0.37 -14.39 15.83
N CYS A 237 -0.81 -15.63 16.13
CA CYS A 237 -1.33 -16.56 15.13
C CYS A 237 -2.68 -16.09 14.58
N ALA A 238 -2.88 -16.24 13.29
CA ALA A 238 -4.13 -15.93 12.62
C ALA A 238 -5.27 -16.87 13.05
N LEU A 239 -6.51 -16.41 12.86
CA LEU A 239 -7.70 -17.23 13.08
C LEU A 239 -7.82 -18.40 12.08
N ASP A 240 -7.36 -18.16 10.85
CA ASP A 240 -7.39 -19.14 9.76
C ASP A 240 -5.98 -19.60 9.41
N PRO A 241 -5.83 -20.84 8.88
CA PRO A 241 -4.56 -21.26 8.31
C PRO A 241 -4.12 -20.33 7.16
N GLY A 242 -2.84 -20.07 7.09
CA GLY A 242 -2.28 -19.26 6.02
C GLY A 242 -0.76 -19.36 5.96
N ALA A 243 -0.22 -19.06 4.80
CA ALA A 243 1.21 -19.03 4.53
C ALA A 243 1.53 -17.98 3.48
N GLY A 244 2.76 -17.54 3.46
CA GLY A 244 3.28 -16.66 2.42
C GLY A 244 4.75 -16.34 2.63
N ILE A 245 5.30 -15.62 1.70
CA ILE A 245 6.68 -15.15 1.73
C ILE A 245 6.75 -13.74 1.16
N CYS A 246 7.50 -12.88 1.82
CA CYS A 246 7.91 -11.58 1.29
C CYS A 246 9.43 -11.57 1.18
N VAL A 247 9.94 -11.08 0.05
CA VAL A 247 11.38 -11.00 -0.23
C VAL A 247 11.71 -9.60 -0.69
N VAL A 248 12.78 -9.04 -0.13
CA VAL A 248 13.19 -7.66 -0.39
C VAL A 248 14.66 -7.63 -0.79
N ALA A 249 14.95 -6.94 -1.88
CA ALA A 249 16.31 -6.56 -2.25
C ALA A 249 16.59 -5.14 -1.75
N ARG A 250 17.60 -5.01 -0.90
CA ARG A 250 18.17 -3.72 -0.53
C ARG A 250 19.35 -3.45 -1.44
N CYS A 251 19.25 -2.37 -2.19
CA CYS A 251 20.32 -1.83 -3.02
C CYS A 251 21.03 -0.69 -2.29
N GLY A 252 22.13 -0.23 -2.84
CA GLY A 252 22.81 0.98 -2.37
C GLY A 252 21.86 2.17 -2.27
N GLU A 253 22.28 3.21 -1.54
CA GLU A 253 21.52 4.47 -1.37
C GLU A 253 20.11 4.29 -0.78
N GLY A 254 19.84 3.16 -0.11
CA GLY A 254 18.55 2.87 0.52
C GLY A 254 17.41 2.59 -0.47
N VAL A 255 17.72 2.19 -1.69
CA VAL A 255 16.74 1.71 -2.68
C VAL A 255 16.27 0.32 -2.27
N LEU A 256 14.94 0.11 -2.29
CA LEU A 256 14.29 -1.14 -1.87
C LEU A 256 13.31 -1.60 -2.95
N LEU A 257 13.44 -2.85 -3.34
CA LEU A 257 12.47 -3.54 -4.21
C LEU A 257 11.95 -4.76 -3.48
N GLY A 258 10.66 -4.97 -3.50
CA GLY A 258 10.04 -6.08 -2.78
C GLY A 258 9.01 -6.83 -3.61
N VAL A 259 8.84 -8.08 -3.26
CA VAL A 259 7.79 -8.94 -3.80
C VAL A 259 7.18 -9.75 -2.67
N ASP A 260 5.92 -10.09 -2.80
CA ASP A 260 5.25 -11.01 -1.89
C ASP A 260 4.47 -12.07 -2.66
N LYS A 261 4.38 -13.25 -2.11
CA LYS A 261 3.59 -14.36 -2.64
C LYS A 261 2.90 -15.11 -1.53
N LEU A 262 1.58 -15.20 -1.63
CA LEU A 262 0.76 -16.00 -0.71
C LEU A 262 0.78 -17.47 -1.12
N GLY A 263 0.72 -18.33 -0.11
CA GLY A 263 0.42 -19.74 -0.29
C GLY A 263 -1.07 -19.94 -0.60
N GLU A 264 -1.35 -20.94 -1.39
CA GLU A 264 -2.70 -21.34 -1.79
C GLU A 264 -2.92 -22.83 -1.49
N ARG A 265 -4.16 -23.22 -1.21
CA ARG A 265 -4.48 -24.62 -0.96
C ARG A 265 -4.16 -25.46 -2.20
N GLY A 266 -3.36 -26.52 -2.01
CA GLY A 266 -2.95 -27.40 -3.11
C GLY A 266 -1.67 -26.94 -3.85
N LEU A 267 -1.17 -25.73 -3.56
CA LEU A 267 0.10 -25.26 -4.12
C LEU A 267 1.26 -25.69 -3.19
N PRO A 268 2.24 -26.48 -3.66
CA PRO A 268 3.41 -26.85 -2.85
C PRO A 268 4.17 -25.62 -2.34
N ALA A 269 4.65 -25.67 -1.10
CA ALA A 269 5.39 -24.58 -0.47
C ALA A 269 6.64 -24.16 -1.26
N GLU A 270 7.33 -25.13 -1.87
CA GLU A 270 8.48 -24.88 -2.74
C GLU A 270 8.09 -23.99 -3.93
N ARG A 271 6.94 -24.22 -4.54
CA ARG A 271 6.47 -23.42 -5.67
C ARG A 271 6.16 -21.99 -5.28
N VAL A 272 5.69 -21.77 -4.06
CA VAL A 272 5.48 -20.40 -3.52
C VAL A 272 6.82 -19.69 -3.38
N GLY A 273 7.82 -20.36 -2.79
CA GLY A 273 9.17 -19.82 -2.63
C GLY A 273 9.88 -19.58 -3.96
N GLU A 274 9.82 -20.53 -4.89
CA GLU A 274 10.37 -20.40 -6.25
C GLU A 274 9.75 -19.21 -6.98
N ALA A 275 8.42 -19.07 -6.92
CA ALA A 275 7.71 -17.97 -7.57
C ALA A 275 8.11 -16.60 -7.00
N ALA A 276 8.23 -16.47 -5.67
CA ALA A 276 8.68 -15.24 -5.05
C ALA A 276 10.11 -14.87 -5.48
N ALA A 277 11.02 -15.84 -5.50
CA ALA A 277 12.39 -15.62 -5.99
C ALA A 277 12.40 -15.15 -7.45
N GLN A 278 11.62 -15.82 -8.31
CA GLN A 278 11.52 -15.48 -9.72
C GLN A 278 10.96 -14.07 -9.95
N MET A 279 9.92 -13.71 -9.18
CA MET A 279 9.36 -12.34 -9.22
C MET A 279 10.42 -11.30 -8.84
N LEU A 280 11.23 -11.54 -7.80
CA LEU A 280 12.28 -10.60 -7.41
C LEU A 280 13.37 -10.48 -8.47
N LEU A 281 13.82 -11.61 -9.04
CA LEU A 281 14.80 -11.61 -10.12
C LEU A 281 14.28 -10.84 -11.35
N GLU A 282 12.99 -11.00 -11.66
CA GLU A 282 12.35 -10.23 -12.75
C GLU A 282 12.34 -8.74 -12.45
N GLU A 283 11.94 -8.30 -11.25
CA GLU A 283 12.00 -6.89 -10.85
C GLU A 283 13.42 -6.34 -10.98
N LEU A 284 14.43 -7.08 -10.49
CA LEU A 284 15.83 -6.68 -10.55
C LEU A 284 16.38 -6.61 -11.99
N SER A 285 15.94 -7.53 -12.87
CA SER A 285 16.40 -7.57 -14.27
C SER A 285 16.01 -6.33 -15.08
N ARG A 286 14.93 -5.65 -14.67
CA ARG A 286 14.44 -4.42 -15.31
C ARG A 286 15.25 -3.17 -14.96
N ASN A 287 16.19 -3.30 -14.02
CA ASN A 287 17.15 -2.26 -13.64
C ASN A 287 16.52 -0.88 -13.36
N ALA A 288 15.41 -0.85 -12.63
CA ALA A 288 14.77 0.37 -12.12
C ALA A 288 14.72 0.35 -10.58
N PRO A 289 14.77 1.52 -9.91
CA PRO A 289 14.86 1.61 -8.45
C PRO A 289 13.54 1.42 -7.71
N VAL A 290 12.41 1.44 -8.40
CA VAL A 290 11.08 1.33 -7.81
C VAL A 290 10.36 0.13 -8.44
N ASP A 291 9.92 -0.83 -7.62
CA ASP A 291 9.13 -1.94 -8.12
C ASP A 291 7.73 -1.51 -8.60
N LYS A 292 7.07 -2.37 -9.34
CA LYS A 292 5.79 -2.07 -9.97
C LYS A 292 4.66 -1.71 -9.00
N HIS A 293 4.71 -2.20 -7.75
CA HIS A 293 3.67 -1.96 -6.73
C HIS A 293 3.92 -0.66 -5.97
N LEU A 294 5.19 -0.35 -5.69
CA LEU A 294 5.55 0.90 -5.04
C LEU A 294 5.26 2.11 -5.94
N GLY A 295 5.38 1.93 -7.26
CA GLY A 295 5.21 3.00 -8.23
C GLY A 295 3.88 3.76 -8.14
N ASP A 296 2.77 3.06 -7.91
CA ASP A 296 1.46 3.70 -7.76
C ASP A 296 1.25 4.32 -6.37
N MET A 297 1.86 3.73 -5.34
CA MET A 297 1.73 4.20 -3.96
C MET A 297 2.49 5.50 -3.69
N LEU A 298 3.53 5.81 -4.47
CA LEU A 298 4.32 7.03 -4.33
C LEU A 298 3.62 8.27 -4.89
N VAL A 299 2.71 8.13 -5.86
CA VAL A 299 2.12 9.26 -6.61
C VAL A 299 1.41 10.25 -5.70
N ILE A 300 0.63 9.77 -4.71
CA ILE A 300 -0.09 10.66 -3.79
C ILE A 300 0.87 11.52 -2.95
N TYR A 301 1.96 10.94 -2.48
CA TYR A 301 2.97 11.69 -1.71
C TYR A 301 3.73 12.67 -2.60
N ALA A 302 4.07 12.25 -3.82
CA ALA A 302 4.71 13.09 -4.81
C ALA A 302 3.82 14.29 -5.22
N SER A 303 2.50 14.10 -5.35
CA SER A 303 1.57 15.18 -5.70
C SER A 303 1.48 16.27 -4.62
N LEU A 304 1.69 15.89 -3.34
CA LEU A 304 1.65 16.80 -2.20
C LEU A 304 3.03 17.41 -1.87
N ALA A 305 4.12 16.81 -2.38
CA ALA A 305 5.48 17.19 -2.04
C ALA A 305 5.85 18.58 -2.59
N GLU A 306 6.83 19.23 -1.96
CA GLU A 306 7.48 20.40 -2.50
C GLU A 306 8.55 19.99 -3.51
N GLY A 307 8.45 20.51 -4.74
CA GLY A 307 9.42 20.28 -5.81
C GLY A 307 9.04 19.13 -6.75
N ARG A 308 10.01 18.74 -7.57
CA ARG A 308 9.84 17.73 -8.62
C ARG A 308 10.31 16.36 -8.15
N THR A 309 9.38 15.42 -8.02
CA THR A 309 9.67 14.00 -7.81
C THR A 309 9.85 13.31 -9.17
N VAL A 310 10.94 12.54 -9.31
CA VAL A 310 11.21 11.73 -10.50
C VAL A 310 11.62 10.34 -10.06
N TYR A 311 10.96 9.30 -10.57
CA TYR A 311 11.37 7.93 -10.32
C TYR A 311 11.15 7.03 -11.53
N GLU A 312 11.98 6.00 -11.65
CA GLU A 312 11.82 4.94 -12.64
C GLU A 312 11.25 3.69 -12.00
N VAL A 313 10.24 3.10 -12.65
CA VAL A 313 9.57 1.89 -12.21
C VAL A 313 9.98 0.70 -13.07
N THR A 314 10.08 -0.45 -12.46
CA THR A 314 10.35 -1.72 -13.16
C THR A 314 9.25 -2.03 -14.18
N SER A 315 8.01 -1.69 -13.85
CA SER A 315 6.87 -1.80 -14.76
C SER A 315 5.84 -0.71 -14.47
N LEU A 316 5.49 0.08 -15.47
CA LEU A 316 4.32 0.95 -15.42
C LEU A 316 3.07 0.09 -15.34
N THR A 317 2.25 0.35 -14.34
CA THR A 317 0.97 -0.35 -14.17
C THR A 317 -0.20 0.58 -14.51
N SER A 318 -1.36 0.01 -14.83
CA SER A 318 -2.60 0.78 -14.93
C SER A 318 -2.94 1.50 -13.62
N HIS A 319 -2.53 0.93 -12.48
CA HIS A 319 -2.63 1.58 -11.17
C HIS A 319 -1.80 2.86 -11.09
N THR A 320 -0.55 2.85 -11.56
CA THR A 320 0.31 4.04 -11.58
C THR A 320 -0.30 5.14 -12.45
N VAL A 321 -0.74 4.80 -13.67
CA VAL A 321 -1.40 5.75 -14.57
C VAL A 321 -2.66 6.33 -13.94
N THR A 322 -3.51 5.47 -13.37
CA THR A 322 -4.74 5.91 -12.69
C THR A 322 -4.44 6.85 -11.49
N SER A 323 -3.39 6.54 -10.71
CA SER A 323 -2.99 7.42 -9.59
C SER A 323 -2.54 8.79 -10.08
N ILE A 324 -1.79 8.85 -11.18
CA ILE A 324 -1.37 10.10 -11.81
C ILE A 324 -2.60 10.93 -12.20
N GLU A 325 -3.51 10.36 -12.97
CA GLU A 325 -4.73 11.04 -13.44
C GLU A 325 -5.57 11.59 -12.27
N VAL A 326 -5.77 10.77 -11.23
CA VAL A 326 -6.55 11.18 -10.04
C VAL A 326 -5.84 12.29 -9.26
N CYS A 327 -4.51 12.18 -9.07
CA CYS A 327 -3.77 13.21 -8.35
C CYS A 327 -3.74 14.53 -9.13
N GLU A 328 -3.51 14.52 -10.44
CA GLU A 328 -3.57 15.73 -11.27
C GLU A 328 -4.93 16.41 -11.18
N LEU A 329 -6.01 15.64 -11.34
CA LEU A 329 -7.36 16.16 -11.30
C LEU A 329 -7.71 16.81 -9.96
N LEU A 330 -7.31 16.18 -8.85
CA LEU A 330 -7.76 16.61 -7.53
C LEU A 330 -6.84 17.67 -6.88
N THR A 331 -5.55 17.61 -7.15
CA THR A 331 -4.57 18.54 -6.55
C THR A 331 -4.17 19.69 -7.47
N GLY A 332 -4.29 19.51 -8.78
CA GLY A 332 -3.75 20.44 -9.78
C GLY A 332 -2.22 20.31 -9.96
N CYS A 333 -1.58 19.27 -9.40
CA CYS A 333 -0.17 18.99 -9.67
C CYS A 333 0.03 18.71 -11.18
N LYS A 334 1.25 18.86 -11.67
CA LYS A 334 1.61 18.42 -13.02
C LYS A 334 2.31 17.08 -12.93
N ALA A 335 1.71 16.04 -13.48
CA ALA A 335 2.30 14.71 -13.46
C ALA A 335 2.34 14.14 -14.88
N SER A 336 3.33 13.31 -15.15
CA SER A 336 3.49 12.63 -16.42
C SER A 336 4.23 11.33 -16.25
N TYR A 337 4.07 10.45 -17.22
CA TYR A 337 4.87 9.25 -17.30
C TYR A 337 5.42 9.06 -18.72
N HIS A 338 6.51 8.32 -18.82
CA HIS A 338 7.13 7.93 -20.08
C HIS A 338 7.38 6.42 -20.05
N GLY A 339 7.00 5.73 -21.10
CA GLY A 339 7.05 4.27 -21.25
C GLY A 339 5.67 3.66 -21.53
N GLU A 340 5.63 2.37 -21.77
CA GLU A 340 4.40 1.62 -22.03
C GLU A 340 3.94 0.88 -20.77
N VAL A 341 2.63 0.72 -20.60
CA VAL A 341 2.05 -0.08 -19.51
C VAL A 341 2.52 -1.53 -19.67
N GLY A 342 3.06 -2.09 -18.58
CA GLY A 342 3.71 -3.41 -18.55
C GLY A 342 5.23 -3.36 -18.77
N GLY A 343 5.77 -2.25 -19.30
CA GLY A 343 7.19 -1.99 -19.50
C GLY A 343 7.80 -1.11 -18.42
N ARG A 344 9.14 -1.02 -18.40
CA ARG A 344 9.86 -0.03 -17.59
C ARG A 344 9.39 1.37 -17.97
N GLY A 345 9.26 2.23 -16.99
CA GLY A 345 8.86 3.61 -17.26
C GLY A 345 9.41 4.59 -16.25
N ARG A 346 9.24 5.87 -16.56
CA ARG A 346 9.60 7.00 -15.71
C ARG A 346 8.34 7.77 -15.34
N VAL A 347 8.20 8.11 -14.07
CA VAL A 347 7.14 8.97 -13.54
C VAL A 347 7.77 10.28 -13.08
N THR A 348 7.14 11.38 -13.44
CA THR A 348 7.55 12.73 -13.03
C THR A 348 6.32 13.43 -12.45
N VAL A 349 6.47 14.01 -11.26
CA VAL A 349 5.40 14.74 -10.58
C VAL A 349 5.96 16.05 -10.03
N ASP A 350 5.45 17.17 -10.51
CA ASP A 350 5.68 18.50 -9.93
C ASP A 350 4.61 18.69 -8.84
N GLY A 351 4.97 18.41 -7.61
CA GLY A 351 4.04 18.45 -6.47
C GLY A 351 3.67 19.89 -6.11
N ILE A 352 2.53 20.01 -5.40
CA ILE A 352 1.94 21.33 -5.06
C ILE A 352 2.59 21.98 -3.82
N GLY A 353 3.50 21.29 -3.13
CA GLY A 353 4.11 21.81 -1.89
C GLY A 353 3.09 22.03 -0.78
N PHE A 354 2.16 21.08 -0.59
CA PHE A 354 1.08 21.24 0.39
C PHE A 354 1.64 21.27 1.82
N PHE A 355 1.38 22.39 2.51
CA PHE A 355 1.92 22.66 3.83
C PHE A 355 0.91 22.32 4.93
N ASN A 356 1.38 21.76 6.03
CA ASN A 356 0.58 21.49 7.22
C ASN A 356 0.64 22.69 8.17
N ASP A 357 -0.36 23.52 8.14
CA ASP A 357 -0.49 24.74 8.98
C ASP A 357 -0.99 24.47 10.41
N LYS A 358 -1.12 23.20 10.80
CA LYS A 358 -1.66 22.78 12.11
C LYS A 358 -0.58 22.42 13.13
N ILE A 359 0.71 22.42 12.74
CA ILE A 359 1.86 22.09 13.61
C ILE A 359 2.79 23.27 13.79
#